data_6bd7f03f9d7b2885f224089863234cac
#
_entry.id   6bd7f03f9d7b2885f224089863234cac
#
_cell.length_a   1.000
_cell.length_b   1.000
_cell.length_c   1.000
_cell.angle_alpha   90.00
_cell.angle_beta   90.00
_cell.angle_gamma   90.00
#
_symmetry.space_group_name_H-M   'P 1'
#
loop_
_entity.id
_entity.type
_entity.pdbx_description
1 polymer ?
#
loop_
_entity_poly.entity_id
_entity_poly.type
_entity_poly.pdbx_seq_one_letter_code
_entity_poly.pdbx_strand_id
1 'polypeptide(L)'
;RDRSVSRGLGDVYKRQVLNITYAQNEGSFLAGYIAAKMSQSGVVGAVGGEDTDTINDFIVGYTQGAQYADPDVAVQTVYANTYDDPAVGKECALTLNEKGADVVFQIASKTGDGVFQAAQENGFYAIGVDSDQKYIADDVIICSMMKQVGDSIYEAVSDYISGDTSKWGTTWVADMATGFIGIGYGEAGSTQQVPDELKAEVEELAQKITSGEIQVETTR
;
A
#
# COMPACT_ATOMS: atom_id res chain seq x y z
N ARG A 1 14.00 -49.54 -1.15
CA ARG A 1 13.79 -48.61 -0.01
C ARG A 1 12.90 -47.51 -0.50
N ASP A 2 11.68 -47.56 -0.07
CA ASP A 2 10.59 -46.71 -0.54
C ASP A 2 10.77 -45.28 -0.05
N ARG A 3 11.12 -44.37 -0.97
CA ARG A 3 11.21 -42.90 -0.70
C ARG A 3 9.85 -42.21 -0.76
N SER A 4 8.76 -42.98 -0.98
CA SER A 4 7.41 -42.42 -1.17
C SER A 4 6.76 -41.97 0.14
N VAL A 5 7.10 -42.54 1.29
CA VAL A 5 6.52 -42.20 2.60
C VAL A 5 6.90 -40.79 3.07
N SER A 6 8.11 -40.34 2.73
CA SER A 6 8.58 -38.95 3.08
C SER A 6 7.86 -37.85 2.27
N ARG A 7 7.45 -38.17 1.03
CA ARG A 7 6.70 -37.19 0.19
C ARG A 7 5.25 -37.02 0.67
N GLY A 8 4.62 -38.12 1.14
CA GLY A 8 3.25 -38.05 1.63
C GLY A 8 3.08 -37.21 2.89
N LEU A 9 4.02 -37.25 3.83
CA LEU A 9 3.99 -36.43 5.04
C LEU A 9 4.23 -34.95 4.72
N GLY A 10 5.14 -34.64 3.81
CA GLY A 10 5.38 -33.27 3.37
C GLY A 10 4.16 -32.62 2.68
N ASP A 11 3.42 -33.39 1.88
CA ASP A 11 2.20 -32.91 1.23
C ASP A 11 1.03 -32.73 2.21
N VAL A 12 0.93 -33.58 3.24
CA VAL A 12 -0.08 -33.41 4.30
C VAL A 12 0.17 -32.14 5.10
N TYR A 13 1.40 -31.85 5.46
CA TYR A 13 1.73 -30.61 6.19
C TYR A 13 1.54 -29.36 5.33
N LYS A 14 1.87 -29.40 4.05
CA LYS A 14 1.65 -28.29 3.12
C LYS A 14 0.17 -27.93 2.95
N ARG A 15 -0.72 -28.95 2.96
CA ARG A 15 -2.17 -28.74 2.86
C ARG A 15 -2.82 -28.19 4.14
N GLN A 16 -2.06 -28.01 5.21
CA GLN A 16 -2.54 -27.47 6.49
C GLN A 16 -2.17 -25.99 6.66
N VAL A 17 -1.50 -25.38 5.69
CA VAL A 17 -1.09 -23.98 5.72
C VAL A 17 -1.72 -23.26 4.55
N LEU A 18 -2.34 -22.13 4.81
CA LEU A 18 -2.75 -21.16 3.83
C LEU A 18 -1.79 -19.97 3.91
N ASN A 19 -1.11 -19.66 2.82
CA ASN A 19 -0.35 -18.43 2.69
C ASN A 19 -1.25 -17.35 2.09
N ILE A 20 -1.30 -16.18 2.72
CA ILE A 20 -1.97 -15.01 2.16
C ILE A 20 -0.88 -14.00 1.79
N THR A 21 -0.83 -13.59 0.54
CA THR A 21 0.01 -12.49 0.05
C THR A 21 -0.88 -11.37 -0.47
N TYR A 22 -0.37 -10.17 -0.49
CA TYR A 22 -1.15 -9.00 -0.89
C TYR A 22 -0.51 -8.35 -2.13
N ALA A 23 -1.36 -7.91 -3.06
CA ALA A 23 -0.93 -7.13 -4.22
C ALA A 23 -0.85 -5.63 -3.84
N GLN A 24 0.01 -5.31 -2.87
CA GLN A 24 0.20 -3.94 -2.38
C GLN A 24 0.66 -2.96 -3.47
N ASN A 25 1.33 -3.45 -4.50
CA ASN A 25 1.70 -2.67 -5.68
C ASN A 25 0.48 -2.07 -6.38
N GLU A 26 -0.64 -2.80 -6.47
CA GLU A 26 -1.87 -2.31 -7.13
C GLU A 26 -2.46 -1.09 -6.41
N GLY A 27 -2.64 -1.18 -5.08
CA GLY A 27 -3.14 -0.04 -4.30
C GLY A 27 -2.16 1.13 -4.27
N SER A 28 -0.85 0.82 -4.27
CA SER A 28 0.19 1.83 -4.32
C SER A 28 0.24 2.55 -5.67
N PHE A 29 -0.12 1.89 -6.77
CA PHE A 29 -0.30 2.55 -8.06
C PHE A 29 -1.36 3.66 -7.97
N LEU A 30 -2.51 3.37 -7.38
CA LEU A 30 -3.56 4.37 -7.19
C LEU A 30 -3.09 5.51 -6.27
N ALA A 31 -2.37 5.19 -5.19
CA ALA A 31 -1.79 6.18 -4.29
C ALA A 31 -0.77 7.09 -5.01
N GLY A 32 0.07 6.52 -5.87
CA GLY A 32 1.03 7.25 -6.69
C GLY A 32 0.35 8.17 -7.71
N TYR A 33 -0.72 7.68 -8.35
CA TYR A 33 -1.53 8.49 -9.25
C TYR A 33 -2.13 9.71 -8.54
N ILE A 34 -2.72 9.50 -7.36
CA ILE A 34 -3.26 10.59 -6.53
C ILE A 34 -2.14 11.56 -6.14
N ALA A 35 -0.98 11.06 -5.70
CA ALA A 35 0.15 11.88 -5.29
C ALA A 35 0.60 12.83 -6.41
N ALA A 36 0.82 12.32 -7.61
CA ALA A 36 1.24 13.13 -8.74
C ALA A 36 0.19 14.17 -9.17
N LYS A 37 -1.10 13.81 -9.15
CA LYS A 37 -2.20 14.73 -9.45
C LYS A 37 -2.38 15.83 -8.40
N MET A 38 -2.05 15.55 -7.15
CA MET A 38 -2.14 16.49 -6.03
C MET A 38 -0.88 17.34 -5.84
N SER A 39 0.25 16.86 -6.36
CA SER A 39 1.53 17.58 -6.29
C SER A 39 1.50 18.88 -7.09
N GLN A 40 2.06 19.93 -6.53
CA GLN A 40 2.27 21.22 -7.19
C GLN A 40 3.73 21.40 -7.59
N SER A 41 4.64 20.70 -6.92
CA SER A 41 6.08 20.77 -7.17
C SER A 41 6.55 19.86 -8.31
N GLY A 42 5.75 18.85 -8.69
CA GLY A 42 6.16 17.77 -9.57
C GLY A 42 7.12 16.78 -8.90
N VAL A 43 7.26 16.81 -7.56
CA VAL A 43 8.10 15.90 -6.79
C VAL A 43 7.25 15.23 -5.71
N VAL A 44 7.24 13.91 -5.71
CA VAL A 44 6.55 13.10 -4.68
C VAL A 44 7.53 12.18 -3.98
N GLY A 45 7.22 11.83 -2.74
CA GLY A 45 8.13 11.05 -1.89
C GLY A 45 7.54 9.75 -1.38
N ALA A 46 8.41 8.78 -1.02
CA ALA A 46 8.05 7.60 -0.29
C ALA A 46 9.05 7.35 0.85
N VAL A 47 8.53 7.10 2.06
CA VAL A 47 9.35 6.68 3.22
C VAL A 47 9.09 5.20 3.46
N GLY A 48 10.06 4.34 3.11
CA GLY A 48 10.03 2.90 3.38
C GLY A 48 10.59 2.59 4.78
N GLY A 49 10.08 1.52 5.42
CA GLY A 49 10.66 1.04 6.69
C GLY A 49 12.04 0.47 6.48
N GLU A 50 12.17 -0.58 5.70
CA GLU A 50 13.43 -1.23 5.33
C GLU A 50 13.46 -1.54 3.84
N ASP A 51 14.65 -1.68 3.27
CA ASP A 51 14.84 -2.10 1.87
C ASP A 51 14.60 -3.62 1.75
N THR A 52 13.34 -3.99 1.56
CA THR A 52 12.89 -5.37 1.40
C THR A 52 11.95 -5.49 0.21
N ASP A 53 11.82 -6.71 -0.35
CA ASP A 53 10.93 -6.96 -1.50
C ASP A 53 9.50 -6.48 -1.24
N THR A 54 8.97 -6.70 -0.02
CA THR A 54 7.61 -6.27 0.32
C THR A 54 7.45 -4.75 0.30
N ILE A 55 8.40 -4.01 0.87
CA ILE A 55 8.37 -2.54 0.85
C ILE A 55 8.60 -2.01 -0.56
N ASN A 56 9.49 -2.67 -1.31
CA ASN A 56 9.77 -2.29 -2.69
C ASN A 56 8.59 -2.53 -3.64
N ASP A 57 7.74 -3.54 -3.39
CA ASP A 57 6.48 -3.70 -4.12
C ASP A 57 5.57 -2.46 -4.00
N PHE A 58 5.43 -1.88 -2.79
CA PHE A 58 4.70 -0.61 -2.62
C PHE A 58 5.34 0.52 -3.44
N ILE A 59 6.68 0.65 -3.37
CA ILE A 59 7.42 1.75 -4.01
C ILE A 59 7.36 1.64 -5.55
N VAL A 60 7.46 0.43 -6.10
CA VAL A 60 7.35 0.18 -7.54
C VAL A 60 5.96 0.56 -8.04
N GLY A 61 4.90 0.07 -7.39
CA GLY A 61 3.53 0.43 -7.73
C GLY A 61 3.28 1.94 -7.63
N TYR A 62 3.71 2.58 -6.53
CA TYR A 62 3.61 4.02 -6.32
C TYR A 62 4.31 4.82 -7.43
N THR A 63 5.53 4.42 -7.78
CA THR A 63 6.31 5.07 -8.84
C THR A 63 5.62 4.94 -10.20
N GLN A 64 5.15 3.73 -10.55
CA GLN A 64 4.44 3.49 -11.80
C GLN A 64 3.14 4.31 -11.89
N GLY A 65 2.37 4.37 -10.80
CA GLY A 65 1.14 5.16 -10.74
C GLY A 65 1.38 6.66 -10.86
N ALA A 66 2.41 7.18 -10.19
CA ALA A 66 2.79 8.57 -10.28
C ALA A 66 3.22 8.94 -11.71
N GLN A 67 4.06 8.14 -12.34
CA GLN A 67 4.51 8.35 -13.72
C GLN A 67 3.41 8.11 -14.76
N TYR A 68 2.39 7.31 -14.44
CA TYR A 68 1.20 7.16 -15.27
C TYR A 68 0.36 8.44 -15.28
N ALA A 69 0.28 9.16 -14.14
CA ALA A 69 -0.42 10.43 -14.02
C ALA A 69 0.35 11.60 -14.67
N ASP A 70 1.67 11.62 -14.47
CA ASP A 70 2.59 12.61 -15.01
C ASP A 70 3.95 11.95 -15.30
N PRO A 71 4.31 11.72 -16.58
CA PRO A 71 5.59 11.11 -16.94
C PRO A 71 6.84 11.90 -16.48
N ASP A 72 6.71 13.18 -16.19
CA ASP A 72 7.81 14.04 -15.78
C ASP A 72 7.93 14.14 -14.24
N VAL A 73 7.00 13.53 -13.47
CA VAL A 73 7.04 13.57 -12.00
C VAL A 73 8.31 12.89 -11.45
N ALA A 74 8.95 13.56 -10.52
CA ALA A 74 10.10 12.98 -9.82
C ALA A 74 9.63 12.22 -8.57
N VAL A 75 9.92 10.92 -8.50
CA VAL A 75 9.63 10.08 -7.33
C VAL A 75 10.91 9.85 -6.55
N GLN A 76 10.91 10.23 -5.27
CA GLN A 76 12.07 10.08 -4.38
C GLN A 76 11.76 9.12 -3.24
N THR A 77 12.70 8.26 -2.89
CA THR A 77 12.55 7.26 -1.82
C THR A 77 13.64 7.39 -0.79
N VAL A 78 13.27 7.22 0.48
CA VAL A 78 14.19 7.11 1.62
C VAL A 78 13.73 5.94 2.50
N TYR A 79 14.69 5.14 2.99
CA TYR A 79 14.40 4.07 3.96
C TYR A 79 14.80 4.52 5.36
N ALA A 80 13.86 4.38 6.30
CA ALA A 80 14.09 4.73 7.71
C ALA A 80 14.97 3.70 8.44
N ASN A 81 15.07 2.47 7.92
CA ASN A 81 15.73 1.31 8.53
C ASN A 81 15.18 0.98 9.92
N THR A 82 13.91 1.28 10.15
CA THR A 82 13.16 0.99 11.38
C THR A 82 11.66 1.07 11.13
N TYR A 83 10.85 0.41 12.00
CA TYR A 83 9.38 0.42 11.94
C TYR A 83 8.74 1.01 13.20
N ASP A 84 9.51 1.39 14.22
CA ASP A 84 8.99 1.78 15.54
C ASP A 84 9.55 3.11 16.08
N ASP A 85 10.20 3.91 15.23
CA ASP A 85 10.79 5.20 15.59
C ASP A 85 10.21 6.37 14.77
N PRO A 86 9.16 7.06 15.28
CA PRO A 86 8.58 8.22 14.59
C PRO A 86 9.54 9.40 14.39
N ALA A 87 10.57 9.56 15.24
CA ALA A 87 11.53 10.65 15.06
C ALA A 87 12.34 10.46 13.76
N VAL A 88 12.77 9.22 13.49
CA VAL A 88 13.45 8.88 12.23
C VAL A 88 12.51 9.07 11.04
N GLY A 89 11.24 8.66 11.16
CA GLY A 89 10.24 8.89 10.11
C GLY A 89 10.05 10.36 9.77
N LYS A 90 10.04 11.21 10.79
CA LYS A 90 9.98 12.67 10.62
C LYS A 90 11.19 13.21 9.87
N GLU A 91 12.40 12.79 10.25
CA GLU A 91 13.64 13.21 9.57
C GLU A 91 13.67 12.78 8.10
N CYS A 92 13.20 11.54 7.81
CA CYS A 92 13.07 11.04 6.44
C CYS A 92 12.11 11.91 5.61
N ALA A 93 10.95 12.25 6.15
CA ALA A 93 9.96 13.08 5.49
C ALA A 93 10.47 14.51 5.25
N LEU A 94 11.14 15.11 6.23
CA LEU A 94 11.77 16.43 6.07
C LEU A 94 12.85 16.42 4.98
N THR A 95 13.67 15.36 4.93
CA THR A 95 14.66 15.20 3.87
C THR A 95 14.04 15.15 2.47
N LEU A 96 12.89 14.49 2.32
CA LEU A 96 12.14 14.46 1.05
C LEU A 96 11.52 15.83 0.74
N ASN A 97 10.95 16.48 1.73
CA ASN A 97 10.36 17.81 1.57
C ASN A 97 11.41 18.88 1.20
N GLU A 98 12.59 18.86 1.81
CA GLU A 98 13.72 19.73 1.44
C GLU A 98 14.17 19.53 -0.02
N LYS A 99 13.96 18.33 -0.57
CA LYS A 99 14.22 18.03 -1.98
C LYS A 99 13.04 18.33 -2.91
N GLY A 100 11.99 18.95 -2.37
CA GLY A 100 10.83 19.43 -3.10
C GLY A 100 9.59 18.53 -3.04
N ALA A 101 9.64 17.37 -2.37
CA ALA A 101 8.46 16.51 -2.26
C ALA A 101 7.36 17.20 -1.45
N ASP A 102 6.19 17.37 -2.06
CA ASP A 102 5.01 18.01 -1.46
C ASP A 102 3.85 17.02 -1.21
N VAL A 103 4.04 15.76 -1.57
CA VAL A 103 3.20 14.61 -1.17
C VAL A 103 4.12 13.45 -0.80
N VAL A 104 3.98 12.90 0.41
CA VAL A 104 4.84 11.82 0.92
C VAL A 104 4.02 10.62 1.36
N PHE A 105 4.28 9.47 0.75
CA PHE A 105 3.68 8.18 1.12
C PHE A 105 4.51 7.52 2.21
N GLN A 106 3.89 7.20 3.35
CA GLN A 106 4.54 6.44 4.41
C GLN A 106 4.31 4.94 4.27
N ILE A 107 5.38 4.14 4.32
CA ILE A 107 5.37 2.67 4.23
C ILE A 107 6.28 2.12 5.35
N ALA A 108 6.14 2.64 6.56
CA ALA A 108 7.08 2.42 7.65
C ALA A 108 6.39 2.13 9.00
N SER A 109 5.16 1.63 8.99
CA SER A 109 4.41 1.29 10.20
C SER A 109 4.37 2.47 11.19
N LYS A 110 4.70 2.27 12.50
CA LYS A 110 4.71 3.32 13.51
C LYS A 110 5.72 4.45 13.22
N THR A 111 6.82 4.15 12.55
CA THR A 111 7.76 5.18 12.10
C THR A 111 7.08 6.18 11.17
N GLY A 112 6.08 5.75 10.41
CA GLY A 112 5.26 6.59 9.55
C GLY A 112 4.45 7.68 10.27
N ASP A 113 4.18 7.55 11.57
CA ASP A 113 3.53 8.62 12.35
C ASP A 113 4.36 9.91 12.34
N GLY A 114 5.69 9.78 12.23
CA GLY A 114 6.59 10.92 12.10
C GLY A 114 6.44 11.65 10.75
N VAL A 115 6.08 10.94 9.69
CA VAL A 115 5.80 11.54 8.38
C VAL A 115 4.58 12.47 8.48
N PHE A 116 3.53 12.04 9.18
CA PHE A 116 2.33 12.86 9.38
C PHE A 116 2.63 14.11 10.22
N GLN A 117 3.47 13.97 11.26
CA GLN A 117 3.92 15.12 12.06
C GLN A 117 4.71 16.12 11.21
N ALA A 118 5.63 15.65 10.38
CA ALA A 118 6.39 16.50 9.47
C ALA A 118 5.47 17.22 8.49
N ALA A 119 4.47 16.52 7.95
CA ALA A 119 3.50 17.07 7.01
C ALA A 119 2.69 18.22 7.65
N GLN A 120 2.18 18.01 8.89
CA GLN A 120 1.44 19.05 9.62
C GLN A 120 2.29 20.29 9.93
N GLU A 121 3.55 20.09 10.33
CA GLU A 121 4.44 21.19 10.70
C GLU A 121 4.94 22.00 9.50
N ASN A 122 5.04 21.38 8.32
CA ASN A 122 5.67 22.00 7.14
C ASN A 122 4.70 22.22 5.97
N GLY A 123 3.44 21.81 6.09
CA GLY A 123 2.39 22.13 5.13
C GLY A 123 2.46 21.37 3.82
N PHE A 124 2.92 20.11 3.85
CA PHE A 124 2.84 19.21 2.71
C PHE A 124 1.83 18.06 2.98
N TYR A 125 1.47 17.30 1.97
CA TYR A 125 0.51 16.21 2.10
C TYR A 125 1.18 14.87 2.41
N ALA A 126 0.43 13.98 3.07
CA ALA A 126 0.85 12.63 3.35
C ALA A 126 -0.18 11.60 2.85
N ILE A 127 0.30 10.39 2.59
CA ILE A 127 -0.53 9.22 2.25
C ILE A 127 -0.28 8.14 3.30
N GLY A 128 -1.36 7.57 3.84
CA GLY A 128 -1.35 6.48 4.82
C GLY A 128 -1.22 5.10 4.17
N VAL A 129 -1.01 4.07 4.99
CA VAL A 129 -0.82 2.69 4.54
C VAL A 129 -1.56 1.66 5.40
N ASP A 130 -1.92 0.54 4.79
CA ASP A 130 -2.56 -0.65 5.36
C ASP A 130 -3.99 -0.43 5.86
N SER A 131 -4.23 0.56 6.69
CA SER A 131 -5.55 0.98 7.18
C SER A 131 -5.82 2.43 6.83
N ASP A 132 -7.09 2.85 6.91
CA ASP A 132 -7.38 4.27 6.75
C ASP A 132 -6.85 5.06 7.95
N GLN A 133 -5.76 5.78 7.75
CA GLN A 133 -5.05 6.54 8.77
C GLN A 133 -5.45 8.02 8.83
N LYS A 134 -6.45 8.41 8.04
CA LYS A 134 -6.85 9.82 7.93
C LYS A 134 -7.21 10.44 9.29
N TYR A 135 -7.76 9.66 10.22
CA TYR A 135 -8.09 10.10 11.57
C TYR A 135 -6.89 10.56 12.40
N ILE A 136 -5.65 10.19 12.01
CA ILE A 136 -4.42 10.58 12.74
C ILE A 136 -4.08 12.04 12.48
N ALA A 137 -4.22 12.50 11.24
CA ALA A 137 -3.91 13.86 10.81
C ALA A 137 -4.79 14.24 9.61
N ASP A 138 -6.07 14.50 9.88
CA ASP A 138 -7.13 14.71 8.89
C ASP A 138 -6.87 15.88 7.93
N ASP A 139 -6.08 16.85 8.37
CA ASP A 139 -5.71 18.05 7.63
C ASP A 139 -4.65 17.79 6.54
N VAL A 140 -3.79 16.79 6.69
CA VAL A 140 -2.67 16.53 5.78
C VAL A 140 -2.69 15.14 5.14
N ILE A 141 -3.33 14.14 5.74
CA ILE A 141 -3.46 12.81 5.12
C ILE A 141 -4.57 12.88 4.08
N ILE A 142 -4.21 12.82 2.79
CA ILE A 142 -5.17 12.97 1.70
C ILE A 142 -5.92 11.68 1.38
N CYS A 143 -5.27 10.54 1.52
CA CYS A 143 -5.83 9.20 1.38
C CYS A 143 -4.94 8.17 2.07
N SER A 144 -5.39 6.92 2.11
CA SER A 144 -4.61 5.78 2.60
C SER A 144 -4.70 4.63 1.61
N MET A 145 -3.56 4.01 1.30
CA MET A 145 -3.52 2.75 0.58
C MET A 145 -3.96 1.63 1.51
N MET A 146 -5.11 1.03 1.21
CA MET A 146 -5.77 0.05 2.07
C MET A 146 -5.34 -1.37 1.75
N LYS A 147 -5.06 -2.15 2.80
CA LYS A 147 -4.82 -3.58 2.75
C LYS A 147 -5.66 -4.27 3.82
N GLN A 148 -6.78 -4.87 3.42
CA GLN A 148 -7.82 -5.42 4.30
C GLN A 148 -7.38 -6.76 4.91
N VAL A 149 -6.33 -6.73 5.73
CA VAL A 149 -5.73 -7.93 6.35
C VAL A 149 -6.75 -8.64 7.25
N GLY A 150 -7.50 -7.87 8.05
CA GLY A 150 -8.52 -8.42 8.94
C GLY A 150 -9.59 -9.20 8.18
N ASP A 151 -10.11 -8.64 7.09
CA ASP A 151 -11.18 -9.22 6.29
C ASP A 151 -10.70 -10.48 5.54
N SER A 152 -9.47 -10.47 5.02
CA SER A 152 -8.88 -11.65 4.37
C SER A 152 -8.69 -12.82 5.34
N ILE A 153 -8.27 -12.55 6.58
CA ILE A 153 -8.18 -13.56 7.63
C ILE A 153 -9.57 -14.05 8.02
N TYR A 154 -10.54 -13.14 8.16
CA TYR A 154 -11.93 -13.50 8.48
C TYR A 154 -12.51 -14.41 7.38
N GLU A 155 -12.31 -14.11 6.10
CA GLU A 155 -12.74 -14.95 4.98
C GLU A 155 -12.09 -16.35 5.05
N ALA A 156 -10.76 -16.41 5.23
CA ALA A 156 -10.03 -17.66 5.33
C ALA A 156 -10.54 -18.55 6.47
N VAL A 157 -10.86 -17.97 7.63
CA VAL A 157 -11.41 -18.69 8.79
C VAL A 157 -12.84 -19.13 8.53
N SER A 158 -13.66 -18.27 7.90
CA SER A 158 -15.05 -18.56 7.55
C SER A 158 -15.16 -19.72 6.54
N ASP A 159 -14.30 -19.73 5.53
CA ASP A 159 -14.16 -20.82 4.56
C ASP A 159 -13.83 -22.15 5.27
N TYR A 160 -12.84 -22.10 6.16
CA TYR A 160 -12.44 -23.28 6.93
C TYR A 160 -13.59 -23.84 7.79
N ILE A 161 -14.33 -22.98 8.50
CA ILE A 161 -15.47 -23.38 9.33
C ILE A 161 -16.61 -23.96 8.50
N SER A 162 -16.83 -23.44 7.29
CA SER A 162 -17.84 -23.97 6.35
C SER A 162 -17.43 -25.26 5.66
N GLY A 163 -16.19 -25.71 5.85
CA GLY A 163 -15.62 -26.91 5.23
C GLY A 163 -14.99 -26.66 3.86
N ASP A 164 -14.92 -25.40 3.40
CA ASP A 164 -14.16 -25.06 2.20
C ASP A 164 -12.67 -24.92 2.54
N THR A 165 -11.90 -25.87 2.08
CA THR A 165 -10.44 -25.90 2.22
C THR A 165 -9.72 -25.75 0.88
N SER A 166 -10.39 -25.29 -0.16
CA SER A 166 -9.87 -25.19 -1.53
C SER A 166 -8.62 -24.32 -1.64
N LYS A 167 -8.52 -23.27 -0.82
CA LYS A 167 -7.34 -22.38 -0.74
C LYS A 167 -6.18 -22.96 0.05
N TRP A 168 -6.40 -24.01 0.87
CA TRP A 168 -5.37 -24.56 1.76
C TRP A 168 -4.30 -25.35 1.01
N GLY A 169 -3.05 -25.16 1.39
CA GLY A 169 -1.89 -25.72 0.70
C GLY A 169 -1.47 -24.92 -0.53
N THR A 170 -2.06 -23.72 -0.73
CA THR A 170 -1.73 -22.79 -1.81
C THR A 170 -1.28 -21.44 -1.25
N THR A 171 -0.89 -20.54 -2.13
CA THR A 171 -0.76 -19.11 -1.84
C THR A 171 -1.96 -18.40 -2.42
N TRP A 172 -2.76 -17.79 -1.56
CA TRP A 172 -3.86 -16.93 -1.96
C TRP A 172 -3.36 -15.48 -2.07
N VAL A 173 -3.53 -14.89 -3.24
CA VAL A 173 -3.22 -13.48 -3.47
C VAL A 173 -4.47 -12.66 -3.18
N ALA A 174 -4.40 -11.82 -2.17
CA ALA A 174 -5.41 -10.83 -1.83
C ALA A 174 -5.07 -9.54 -2.60
N ASP A 175 -5.82 -9.27 -3.66
CA ASP A 175 -5.60 -8.21 -4.63
C ASP A 175 -6.80 -7.26 -4.72
N MET A 176 -6.76 -6.34 -5.66
CA MET A 176 -7.85 -5.41 -5.93
C MET A 176 -9.09 -6.12 -6.48
N ALA A 177 -8.91 -7.17 -7.28
CA ALA A 177 -10.01 -7.94 -7.84
C ALA A 177 -10.81 -8.70 -6.77
N THR A 178 -10.13 -9.12 -5.70
CA THR A 178 -10.75 -9.76 -4.53
C THR A 178 -11.29 -8.77 -3.49
N GLY A 179 -11.07 -7.46 -3.68
CA GLY A 179 -11.57 -6.40 -2.81
C GLY A 179 -10.73 -6.14 -1.55
N PHE A 180 -9.55 -6.76 -1.43
CA PHE A 180 -8.70 -6.58 -0.24
C PHE A 180 -7.66 -5.46 -0.38
N ILE A 181 -7.56 -4.86 -1.56
CA ILE A 181 -6.67 -3.73 -1.87
C ILE A 181 -7.51 -2.58 -2.42
N GLY A 182 -7.22 -1.36 -1.99
CA GLY A 182 -7.93 -0.17 -2.46
C GLY A 182 -7.40 1.12 -1.84
N ILE A 183 -8.20 2.18 -1.94
CA ILE A 183 -7.90 3.51 -1.36
C ILE A 183 -9.00 3.89 -0.38
N GLY A 184 -8.61 4.38 0.79
CA GLY A 184 -9.48 5.01 1.78
C GLY A 184 -9.31 6.53 1.79
N TYR A 185 -10.42 7.24 1.99
CA TYR A 185 -10.45 8.72 2.03
C TYR A 185 -10.98 9.25 3.38
N GLY A 186 -10.91 8.44 4.42
CA GLY A 186 -11.42 8.75 5.74
C GLY A 186 -12.88 8.35 5.95
N GLU A 187 -13.33 8.50 7.18
CA GLU A 187 -14.72 8.24 7.57
C GLU A 187 -15.64 9.43 7.19
N ALA A 188 -16.95 9.25 7.39
CA ALA A 188 -17.93 10.30 7.18
C ALA A 188 -17.63 11.52 8.09
N GLY A 189 -17.37 12.66 7.48
CA GLY A 189 -17.01 13.90 8.17
C GLY A 189 -15.54 14.25 8.14
N SER A 190 -14.68 13.38 7.64
CA SER A 190 -13.28 13.70 7.40
C SER A 190 -13.12 14.79 6.32
N THR A 191 -12.08 15.61 6.47
CA THR A 191 -11.73 16.63 5.49
C THR A 191 -11.37 15.97 4.15
N GLN A 192 -11.94 16.46 3.04
CA GLN A 192 -11.71 15.89 1.72
C GLN A 192 -10.80 16.80 0.90
N GLN A 193 -9.50 16.46 0.82
CA GLN A 193 -8.53 17.21 0.00
C GLN A 193 -8.53 16.73 -1.46
N VAL A 194 -8.75 15.42 -1.67
CA VAL A 194 -8.82 14.84 -3.03
C VAL A 194 -10.16 15.21 -3.67
N PRO A 195 -10.17 15.89 -4.83
CA PRO A 195 -11.40 16.25 -5.52
C PRO A 195 -12.21 15.02 -5.96
N ASP A 196 -13.53 15.16 -6.03
CA ASP A 196 -14.41 14.04 -6.42
C ASP A 196 -14.15 13.57 -7.86
N GLU A 197 -13.76 14.47 -8.75
CA GLU A 197 -13.34 14.14 -10.12
C GLU A 197 -12.11 13.23 -10.11
N LEU A 198 -11.11 13.52 -9.27
CA LEU A 198 -9.92 12.68 -9.14
C LEU A 198 -10.25 11.32 -8.51
N LYS A 199 -11.18 11.27 -7.54
CA LYS A 199 -11.65 9.99 -6.99
C LYS A 199 -12.33 9.13 -8.06
N ALA A 200 -13.10 9.75 -8.96
CA ALA A 200 -13.71 9.03 -10.07
C ALA A 200 -12.66 8.48 -11.07
N GLU A 201 -11.61 9.26 -11.38
CA GLU A 201 -10.49 8.77 -12.20
C GLU A 201 -9.79 7.57 -11.52
N VAL A 202 -9.58 7.63 -10.20
CA VAL A 202 -8.97 6.53 -9.42
C VAL A 202 -9.84 5.27 -9.46
N GLU A 203 -11.15 5.41 -9.37
CA GLU A 203 -12.07 4.27 -9.47
C GLU A 203 -12.03 3.63 -10.87
N GLU A 204 -11.96 4.42 -11.94
CA GLU A 204 -11.78 3.91 -13.30
C GLU A 204 -10.44 3.15 -13.46
N LEU A 205 -9.36 3.67 -12.86
CA LEU A 205 -8.06 2.99 -12.86
C LEU A 205 -8.10 1.69 -12.08
N ALA A 206 -8.78 1.66 -10.93
CA ALA A 206 -8.99 0.43 -10.16
C ALA A 206 -9.72 -0.65 -10.97
N GLN A 207 -10.72 -0.27 -11.77
CA GLN A 207 -11.42 -1.18 -12.67
C GLN A 207 -10.50 -1.70 -13.80
N LYS A 208 -9.63 -0.85 -14.35
CA LYS A 208 -8.64 -1.25 -15.37
C LYS A 208 -7.58 -2.21 -14.82
N ILE A 209 -7.13 -2.00 -13.58
CA ILE A 209 -6.23 -2.93 -12.90
C ILE A 209 -6.95 -4.26 -12.66
N THR A 210 -8.16 -4.23 -12.11
CA THR A 210 -8.98 -5.44 -11.85
C THR A 210 -9.28 -6.23 -13.11
N SER A 211 -9.50 -5.57 -14.25
CA SER A 211 -9.74 -6.23 -15.54
C SER A 211 -8.45 -6.71 -16.22
N GLY A 212 -7.27 -6.35 -15.72
CA GLY A 212 -5.98 -6.66 -16.30
C GLY A 212 -5.59 -5.79 -17.50
N GLU A 213 -6.32 -4.71 -17.78
CA GLU A 213 -5.97 -3.72 -18.80
C GLU A 213 -4.69 -2.96 -18.40
N ILE A 214 -4.55 -2.65 -17.10
CA ILE A 214 -3.33 -2.14 -16.52
C ILE A 214 -2.69 -3.24 -15.67
N GLN A 215 -1.45 -3.58 -15.98
CA GLN A 215 -0.64 -4.48 -15.18
C GLN A 215 0.33 -3.66 -14.34
N VAL A 216 0.19 -3.76 -13.02
CA VAL A 216 1.08 -3.08 -12.09
C VAL A 216 2.29 -3.95 -11.82
N GLU A 217 3.48 -3.38 -12.01
CA GLU A 217 4.74 -4.07 -11.80
C GLU A 217 4.95 -4.44 -10.31
N THR A 218 5.77 -5.44 -10.10
CA THR A 218 6.20 -5.93 -8.79
C THR A 218 7.69 -6.21 -8.82
N THR A 219 8.33 -6.30 -7.68
CA THR A 219 9.74 -6.68 -7.54
C THR A 219 9.99 -8.19 -7.67
N ARG A 220 8.93 -9.00 -7.84
CA ARG A 220 8.97 -10.47 -7.87
C ARG A 220 8.83 -11.03 -9.28
#